data_3bed1819229dc454b8bb050821d87109
#
_entry.id   3bed1819229dc454b8bb050821d87109
#
_cell.length_a   1.000
_cell.length_b   1.000
_cell.length_c   1.000
_cell.angle_alpha   90.00
_cell.angle_beta   90.00
_cell.angle_gamma   90.00
#
_symmetry.space_group_name_H-M   'P 1'
#
loop_
_entity.id
_entity.type
_entity.pdbx_description
1 polymer ?
#
loop_
_entity_poly.entity_id
_entity_poly.type
_entity_poly.pdbx_seq_one_letter_code
_entity_poly.pdbx_strand_id
1 'polypeptide(L)'
;MLEFAATVFITFLIIIDPVGMLPLFVALTHRQNNEQRRRTAMKSITTAAITLVVMAFVGHIVLHFLGIGLPAFRIAGGLLLLLLSVDMVFARQSGIRSMTAAETEEAEDSADVAVFPLAIPLIAGPGAITSIILLMGRAEGDFILQAIVIALMLFVLGLCLVVFLSSIPLLDLLGVTGINVVGRVFGIVLAGVGGTIHA
;
A
#
# COMPACT_ATOMS: atom_id res chain seq x y z
N MET A 1 21.02 7.31 8.81
CA MET A 1 19.86 8.09 8.38
C MET A 1 19.51 7.89 6.91
N LEU A 2 20.44 8.07 5.97
CA LEU A 2 20.16 7.90 4.54
C LEU A 2 19.70 6.47 4.19
N GLU A 3 20.37 5.46 4.68
CA GLU A 3 20.01 4.05 4.47
C GLU A 3 18.61 3.73 5.04
N PHE A 4 18.31 4.23 6.24
CA PHE A 4 16.99 4.08 6.83
C PHE A 4 15.90 4.74 5.97
N ALA A 5 16.12 5.99 5.55
CA ALA A 5 15.19 6.70 4.69
C ALA A 5 14.98 5.99 3.34
N ALA A 6 16.06 5.46 2.73
CA ALA A 6 15.96 4.68 1.50
C ALA A 6 15.14 3.40 1.72
N THR A 7 15.38 2.68 2.83
CA THR A 7 14.60 1.49 3.18
C THR A 7 13.12 1.82 3.36
N VAL A 8 12.79 2.89 4.10
CA VAL A 8 11.41 3.34 4.31
C VAL A 8 10.74 3.68 2.99
N PHE A 9 11.40 4.47 2.14
CA PHE A 9 10.87 4.89 0.85
C PHE A 9 10.60 3.70 -0.07
N ILE A 10 11.59 2.81 -0.24
CA ILE A 10 11.48 1.62 -1.10
C ILE A 10 10.38 0.70 -0.58
N THR A 11 10.30 0.48 0.73
CA THR A 11 9.28 -0.36 1.36
C THR A 11 7.87 0.15 1.03
N PHE A 12 7.59 1.44 1.26
CA PHE A 12 6.26 1.98 0.97
C PHE A 12 5.98 2.06 -0.53
N LEU A 13 6.98 2.40 -1.36
CA LEU A 13 6.81 2.47 -2.81
C LEU A 13 6.37 1.13 -3.39
N ILE A 14 6.98 0.03 -2.92
CA ILE A 14 6.69 -1.31 -3.41
C ILE A 14 5.36 -1.82 -2.83
N ILE A 15 5.10 -1.60 -1.54
CA ILE A 15 3.90 -2.13 -0.88
C ILE A 15 2.64 -1.39 -1.34
N ILE A 16 2.69 -0.06 -1.47
CA ILE A 16 1.56 0.73 -1.99
C ILE A 16 1.39 0.50 -3.49
N ASP A 17 2.54 0.32 -4.20
CA ASP A 17 2.58 -0.02 -5.63
C ASP A 17 1.66 0.87 -6.49
N PRO A 18 1.97 2.17 -6.60
CA PRO A 18 1.10 3.11 -7.31
C PRO A 18 0.80 2.71 -8.76
N VAL A 19 1.76 2.06 -9.43
CA VAL A 19 1.64 1.65 -10.83
C VAL A 19 0.80 0.39 -10.97
N GLY A 20 1.02 -0.60 -10.10
CA GLY A 20 0.24 -1.84 -10.10
C GLY A 20 -1.23 -1.62 -9.71
N MET A 21 -1.53 -0.54 -9.00
CA MET A 21 -2.91 -0.15 -8.65
C MET A 21 -3.69 0.50 -9.79
N LEU A 22 -3.02 0.94 -10.87
CA LEU A 22 -3.66 1.65 -11.99
C LEU A 22 -4.84 0.89 -12.64
N PRO A 23 -4.69 -0.39 -13.05
CA PRO A 23 -5.78 -1.10 -13.72
C PRO A 23 -7.01 -1.20 -12.82
N LEU A 24 -6.80 -1.46 -11.54
CA LEU A 24 -7.86 -1.60 -10.56
C LEU A 24 -8.56 -0.25 -10.31
N PHE A 25 -7.79 0.83 -10.16
CA PHE A 25 -8.36 2.17 -10.02
C PHE A 25 -9.22 2.55 -11.24
N VAL A 26 -8.72 2.28 -12.46
CA VAL A 26 -9.47 2.56 -13.70
C VAL A 26 -10.71 1.69 -13.79
N ALA A 27 -10.63 0.41 -13.44
CA ALA A 27 -11.78 -0.50 -13.42
C ALA A 27 -12.87 -0.02 -12.47
N LEU A 28 -12.51 0.34 -11.24
CA LEU A 28 -13.45 0.81 -10.21
C LEU A 28 -14.04 2.20 -10.50
N THR A 29 -13.38 3.00 -11.34
CA THR A 29 -13.83 4.35 -11.68
C THR A 29 -14.32 4.50 -13.12
N HIS A 30 -14.53 3.38 -13.85
CA HIS A 30 -14.84 3.42 -15.28
C HIS A 30 -16.17 4.15 -15.60
N ARG A 31 -17.16 4.11 -14.69
CA ARG A 31 -18.46 4.80 -14.80
C ARG A 31 -18.42 6.25 -14.35
N GLN A 32 -17.30 6.71 -13.78
CA GLN A 32 -17.15 8.06 -13.23
C GLN A 32 -16.66 9.05 -14.29
N ASN A 33 -17.17 10.27 -14.24
CA ASN A 33 -16.60 11.37 -15.02
C ASN A 33 -15.27 11.85 -14.41
N ASN A 34 -14.53 12.71 -15.12
CA ASN A 34 -13.21 13.16 -14.68
C ASN A 34 -13.22 13.85 -13.31
N GLU A 35 -14.26 14.60 -12.98
CA GLU A 35 -14.36 15.26 -11.68
C GLU A 35 -14.64 14.27 -10.55
N GLN A 36 -15.54 13.33 -10.77
CA GLN A 36 -15.85 12.26 -9.82
C GLN A 36 -14.61 11.38 -9.58
N ARG A 37 -13.91 10.99 -10.66
CA ARG A 37 -12.65 10.21 -10.57
C ARG A 37 -11.60 10.93 -9.76
N ARG A 38 -11.42 12.24 -9.98
CA ARG A 38 -10.51 13.07 -9.17
C ARG A 38 -10.90 13.09 -7.70
N ARG A 39 -12.19 13.25 -7.39
CA ARG A 39 -12.70 13.21 -6.01
C ARG A 39 -12.46 11.85 -5.38
N THR A 40 -12.71 10.77 -6.11
CA THR A 40 -12.45 9.39 -5.65
C THR A 40 -10.95 9.20 -5.35
N ALA A 41 -10.04 9.62 -6.24
CA ALA A 41 -8.60 9.54 -6.01
C ALA A 41 -8.17 10.32 -4.76
N MET A 42 -8.62 11.56 -4.61
CA MET A 42 -8.28 12.37 -3.43
C MET A 42 -8.83 11.76 -2.14
N LYS A 43 -10.08 11.31 -2.14
CA LYS A 43 -10.72 10.72 -0.98
C LYS A 43 -10.06 9.42 -0.56
N SER A 44 -9.74 8.53 -1.51
CA SER A 44 -9.08 7.26 -1.22
C SER A 44 -7.68 7.48 -0.62
N ILE A 45 -6.88 8.36 -1.19
CA ILE A 45 -5.53 8.66 -0.67
C ILE A 45 -5.61 9.32 0.71
N THR A 46 -6.54 10.26 0.92
CA THR A 46 -6.71 10.92 2.22
C THR A 46 -7.15 9.92 3.30
N THR A 47 -8.10 9.04 2.98
CA THR A 47 -8.55 7.99 3.91
C THR A 47 -7.42 7.02 4.23
N ALA A 48 -6.67 6.57 3.23
CA ALA A 48 -5.51 5.69 3.43
C ALA A 48 -4.42 6.39 4.28
N ALA A 49 -4.14 7.67 4.02
CA ALA A 49 -3.19 8.45 4.80
C ALA A 49 -3.59 8.55 6.28
N ILE A 50 -4.86 8.89 6.53
CA ILE A 50 -5.38 8.94 7.91
C ILE A 50 -5.26 7.58 8.58
N THR A 51 -5.66 6.50 7.91
CA THR A 51 -5.57 5.13 8.44
C THR A 51 -4.13 4.77 8.79
N LEU A 52 -3.17 4.99 7.88
CA LEU A 52 -1.77 4.65 8.12
C LEU A 52 -1.13 5.54 9.19
N VAL A 53 -1.46 6.84 9.25
CA VAL A 53 -0.99 7.73 10.33
C VAL A 53 -1.54 7.28 11.67
N VAL A 54 -2.81 6.92 11.77
CA VAL A 54 -3.39 6.37 13.01
C VAL A 54 -2.66 5.09 13.39
N MET A 55 -2.44 4.17 12.46
CA MET A 55 -1.73 2.91 12.72
C MET A 55 -0.26 3.12 13.09
N ALA A 56 0.39 4.18 12.61
CA ALA A 56 1.75 4.53 13.00
C ALA A 56 1.88 4.77 14.52
N PHE A 57 0.90 5.42 15.13
CA PHE A 57 0.93 5.75 16.55
C PHE A 57 0.19 4.74 17.43
N VAL A 58 -0.93 4.22 16.95
CA VAL A 58 -1.79 3.32 17.72
C VAL A 58 -1.35 1.87 17.60
N GLY A 59 -0.70 1.50 16.49
CA GLY A 59 -0.36 0.11 16.19
C GLY A 59 0.49 -0.56 17.27
N HIS A 60 1.52 0.10 17.77
CA HIS A 60 2.36 -0.43 18.85
C HIS A 60 1.57 -0.59 20.16
N ILE A 61 0.69 0.35 20.47
CA ILE A 61 -0.18 0.29 21.66
C ILE A 61 -1.12 -0.91 21.58
N VAL A 62 -1.72 -1.13 20.42
CA VAL A 62 -2.61 -2.28 20.17
C VAL A 62 -1.86 -3.61 20.32
N LEU A 63 -0.66 -3.73 19.74
CA LEU A 63 0.16 -4.93 19.89
C LEU A 63 0.50 -5.21 21.36
N HIS A 64 0.90 -4.18 22.09
CA HIS A 64 1.21 -4.30 23.53
C HIS A 64 -0.03 -4.74 24.34
N PHE A 65 -1.19 -4.15 24.06
CA PHE A 65 -2.44 -4.51 24.73
C PHE A 65 -2.86 -5.96 24.46
N LEU A 66 -2.60 -6.45 23.24
CA LEU A 66 -2.88 -7.84 22.85
C LEU A 66 -1.79 -8.83 23.35
N GLY A 67 -0.75 -8.36 24.01
CA GLY A 67 0.37 -9.20 24.44
C GLY A 67 1.24 -9.72 23.29
N ILE A 68 1.18 -9.10 22.10
CA ILE A 68 1.94 -9.48 20.92
C ILE A 68 3.28 -8.75 20.93
N GLY A 69 4.37 -9.47 21.12
CA GLY A 69 5.70 -8.90 21.03
C GLY A 69 6.07 -8.48 19.61
N LEU A 70 6.84 -7.40 19.47
CA LEU A 70 7.31 -6.91 18.18
C LEU A 70 8.05 -7.96 17.34
N PRO A 71 8.87 -8.89 17.93
CA PRO A 71 9.47 -9.98 17.14
C PRO A 71 8.45 -10.93 16.51
N ALA A 72 7.40 -11.30 17.24
CA ALA A 72 6.34 -12.17 16.71
C ALA A 72 5.58 -11.45 15.58
N PHE A 73 5.30 -10.16 15.77
CA PHE A 73 4.65 -9.34 14.74
C PHE A 73 5.51 -9.17 13.49
N ARG A 74 6.85 -9.06 13.65
CA ARG A 74 7.80 -9.05 12.52
C ARG A 74 7.70 -10.32 11.69
N ILE A 75 7.69 -11.50 12.34
CA ILE A 75 7.59 -12.78 11.63
C ILE A 75 6.28 -12.85 10.84
N ALA A 76 5.16 -12.55 11.48
CA ALA A 76 3.85 -12.55 10.82
C ALA A 76 3.78 -11.56 9.66
N GLY A 77 4.26 -10.34 9.87
CA GLY A 77 4.33 -9.30 8.86
C GLY A 77 5.24 -9.66 7.68
N GLY A 78 6.40 -10.23 7.95
CA GLY A 78 7.30 -10.71 6.92
C GLY A 78 6.70 -11.83 6.07
N LEU A 79 5.95 -12.74 6.67
CA LEU A 79 5.20 -13.77 5.93
C LEU A 79 4.13 -13.14 5.04
N LEU A 80 3.40 -12.13 5.52
CA LEU A 80 2.43 -11.40 4.71
C LEU A 80 3.10 -10.68 3.54
N LEU A 81 4.24 -10.02 3.77
CA LEU A 81 5.00 -9.36 2.70
C LEU A 81 5.57 -10.37 1.69
N LEU A 82 6.00 -11.54 2.15
CA LEU A 82 6.46 -12.62 1.28
C LEU A 82 5.32 -13.13 0.40
N LEU A 83 4.14 -13.40 0.98
CA LEU A 83 2.97 -13.80 0.21
C LEU A 83 2.58 -12.73 -0.82
N LEU A 84 2.58 -11.46 -0.43
CA LEU A 84 2.33 -10.34 -1.34
C LEU A 84 3.36 -10.30 -2.48
N SER A 85 4.65 -10.52 -2.18
CA SER A 85 5.71 -10.54 -3.19
C SER A 85 5.53 -11.68 -4.20
N VAL A 86 5.13 -12.85 -3.72
CA VAL A 86 4.82 -14.02 -4.58
C VAL A 86 3.66 -13.67 -5.52
N ASP A 87 2.57 -13.09 -5.01
CA ASP A 87 1.45 -12.68 -5.84
C ASP A 87 1.85 -11.66 -6.91
N MET A 88 2.71 -10.70 -6.58
CA MET A 88 3.23 -9.70 -7.52
C MET A 88 4.12 -10.33 -8.60
N VAL A 89 5.05 -11.22 -8.23
CA VAL A 89 5.97 -11.91 -9.17
C VAL A 89 5.19 -12.75 -10.18
N PHE A 90 4.19 -13.48 -9.72
CA PHE A 90 3.36 -14.33 -10.57
C PHE A 90 2.20 -13.56 -11.25
N ALA A 91 2.06 -12.26 -11.00
CA ALA A 91 0.96 -11.43 -11.49
C ALA A 91 -0.41 -12.08 -11.25
N ARG A 92 -0.59 -12.69 -10.07
CA ARG A 92 -1.85 -13.35 -9.71
C ARG A 92 -2.91 -12.29 -9.42
N GLN A 93 -4.01 -12.34 -10.18
CA GLN A 93 -5.17 -11.49 -9.93
C GLN A 93 -6.03 -11.98 -8.73
N SER A 94 -5.68 -13.10 -8.14
CA SER A 94 -6.39 -13.75 -7.02
C SER A 94 -5.59 -13.79 -5.72
N GLY A 95 -4.68 -12.84 -5.48
CA GLY A 95 -3.83 -12.77 -4.29
C GLY A 95 -4.44 -11.94 -3.14
N ILE A 96 -3.61 -11.61 -2.16
CA ILE A 96 -3.97 -10.83 -0.96
C ILE A 96 -4.56 -9.43 -1.30
N ARG A 97 -4.29 -8.93 -2.51
CA ARG A 97 -4.83 -7.66 -3.05
C ARG A 97 -6.04 -7.84 -3.97
N SER A 98 -6.45 -9.07 -4.26
CA SER A 98 -7.61 -9.29 -5.12
C SER A 98 -8.89 -9.16 -4.34
N MET A 99 -9.85 -8.53 -4.98
CA MET A 99 -11.23 -8.57 -4.53
C MET A 99 -11.89 -9.84 -5.06
N THR A 100 -12.75 -10.45 -4.27
CA THR A 100 -13.64 -11.50 -4.77
C THR A 100 -14.65 -10.91 -5.76
N ALA A 101 -15.23 -11.73 -6.64
CA ALA A 101 -16.25 -11.26 -7.57
C ALA A 101 -17.43 -10.59 -6.84
N ALA A 102 -17.82 -11.10 -5.66
CA ALA A 102 -18.85 -10.51 -4.84
C ALA A 102 -18.45 -9.13 -4.29
N GLU A 103 -17.21 -8.97 -3.81
CA GLU A 103 -16.69 -7.68 -3.34
C GLU A 103 -16.56 -6.66 -4.49
N THR A 104 -16.32 -7.13 -5.71
CA THR A 104 -16.27 -6.25 -6.89
C THR A 104 -17.67 -5.75 -7.25
N GLU A 105 -18.68 -6.63 -7.22
CA GLU A 105 -20.08 -6.23 -7.43
C GLU A 105 -20.58 -5.29 -6.33
N GLU A 106 -20.31 -5.59 -5.06
CA GLU A 106 -20.62 -4.67 -3.94
C GLU A 106 -19.88 -3.34 -4.06
N ALA A 107 -18.64 -3.34 -4.56
CA ALA A 107 -17.88 -2.12 -4.78
C ALA A 107 -18.46 -1.28 -5.94
N GLU A 108 -18.97 -1.90 -7.00
CA GLU A 108 -19.62 -1.20 -8.10
C GLU A 108 -20.94 -0.54 -7.67
N ASP A 109 -21.68 -1.16 -6.75
CA ASP A 109 -22.93 -0.66 -6.18
C ASP A 109 -22.72 0.20 -4.92
N SER A 110 -21.50 0.21 -4.36
CA SER A 110 -21.21 0.98 -3.15
C SER A 110 -21.22 2.47 -3.44
N ALA A 111 -21.88 3.21 -2.56
CA ALA A 111 -21.96 4.67 -2.63
C ALA A 111 -20.59 5.35 -2.48
N ASP A 112 -19.52 4.63 -2.11
CA ASP A 112 -18.22 5.20 -1.78
C ASP A 112 -17.02 4.28 -2.08
N VAL A 113 -16.80 4.02 -3.37
CA VAL A 113 -15.65 3.26 -3.88
C VAL A 113 -14.31 3.80 -3.38
N ALA A 114 -14.25 5.07 -2.97
CA ALA A 114 -13.03 5.69 -2.50
C ALA A 114 -12.58 5.15 -1.14
N VAL A 115 -13.51 4.86 -0.23
CA VAL A 115 -13.21 4.33 1.11
C VAL A 115 -13.03 2.82 1.04
N PHE A 116 -14.02 2.13 0.48
CA PHE A 116 -13.97 0.70 0.24
C PHE A 116 -14.25 0.44 -1.25
N PRO A 117 -13.37 -0.29 -1.94
CA PRO A 117 -12.18 -0.97 -1.44
C PRO A 117 -10.87 -0.19 -1.62
N LEU A 118 -10.86 0.99 -2.27
CA LEU A 118 -9.62 1.65 -2.68
C LEU A 118 -8.73 2.05 -1.49
N ALA A 119 -9.26 2.78 -0.50
CA ALA A 119 -8.44 3.16 0.64
C ALA A 119 -8.14 1.95 1.52
N ILE A 120 -9.15 1.18 1.86
CA ILE A 120 -9.08 -0.01 2.71
C ILE A 120 -9.86 -1.13 1.97
N PRO A 121 -9.25 -2.29 1.67
CA PRO A 121 -7.92 -2.76 2.08
C PRO A 121 -6.79 -2.52 1.08
N LEU A 122 -7.01 -1.85 -0.06
CA LEU A 122 -6.05 -1.87 -1.17
C LEU A 122 -4.81 -1.01 -0.90
N ILE A 123 -4.98 0.29 -0.61
CA ILE A 123 -3.83 1.18 -0.35
C ILE A 123 -3.32 0.99 1.08
N ALA A 124 -4.20 1.14 2.08
CA ALA A 124 -3.90 0.86 3.48
C ALA A 124 -4.24 -0.61 3.81
N GLY A 125 -3.65 -1.52 3.08
CA GLY A 125 -3.83 -2.96 3.27
C GLY A 125 -2.95 -3.54 4.38
N PRO A 126 -3.09 -4.85 4.65
CA PRO A 126 -2.35 -5.53 5.71
C PRO A 126 -0.84 -5.34 5.62
N GLY A 127 -0.27 -5.36 4.41
CA GLY A 127 1.15 -5.12 4.17
C GLY A 127 1.60 -3.70 4.56
N ALA A 128 0.82 -2.67 4.17
CA ALA A 128 1.14 -1.28 4.49
C ALA A 128 1.00 -1.02 6.01
N ILE A 129 -0.06 -1.54 6.63
CA ILE A 129 -0.29 -1.43 8.08
C ILE A 129 0.84 -2.12 8.86
N THR A 130 1.20 -3.34 8.48
CA THR A 130 2.30 -4.06 9.13
C THR A 130 3.61 -3.28 9.00
N SER A 131 3.90 -2.78 7.81
CA SER A 131 5.16 -2.06 7.56
C SER A 131 5.25 -0.75 8.33
N ILE A 132 4.17 0.03 8.41
CA ILE A 132 4.20 1.27 9.19
C ILE A 132 4.45 1.00 10.68
N ILE A 133 3.81 -0.02 11.26
CA ILE A 133 3.99 -0.40 12.65
C ILE A 133 5.45 -0.85 12.91
N LEU A 134 6.00 -1.68 12.03
CA LEU A 134 7.38 -2.17 12.15
C LEU A 134 8.42 -1.05 12.00
N LEU A 135 8.24 -0.16 11.02
CA LEU A 135 9.15 0.96 10.79
C LEU A 135 9.09 1.98 11.93
N MET A 136 7.91 2.26 12.47
CA MET A 136 7.75 3.09 13.66
C MET A 136 8.39 2.44 14.90
N GLY A 137 8.28 1.13 15.06
CA GLY A 137 8.95 0.39 16.13
C GLY A 137 10.49 0.42 16.00
N ARG A 138 11.04 0.44 14.77
CA ARG A 138 12.49 0.65 14.55
C ARG A 138 12.95 2.07 14.85
N ALA A 139 12.06 3.04 14.73
CA ALA A 139 12.28 4.45 14.99
C ALA A 139 11.92 4.83 16.43
N GLU A 140 11.59 3.86 17.29
CA GLU A 140 11.17 4.12 18.66
C GLU A 140 12.26 4.86 19.45
N GLY A 141 11.85 5.92 20.15
CA GLY A 141 12.75 6.80 20.87
C GLY A 141 13.43 7.90 20.04
N ASP A 142 13.32 7.89 18.71
CA ASP A 142 13.90 8.92 17.83
C ASP A 142 12.80 9.62 17.01
N PHE A 143 12.39 10.81 17.45
CA PHE A 143 11.36 11.61 16.79
C PHE A 143 11.72 11.99 15.34
N ILE A 144 13.02 12.12 15.03
CA ILE A 144 13.47 12.48 13.67
C ILE A 144 13.22 11.28 12.73
N LEU A 145 13.58 10.08 13.18
CA LEU A 145 13.33 8.86 12.40
C LEU A 145 11.84 8.60 12.22
N GLN A 146 11.02 8.82 13.25
CA GLN A 146 9.56 8.71 13.16
C GLN A 146 8.98 9.72 12.15
N ALA A 147 9.44 10.97 12.19
CA ALA A 147 9.03 11.99 11.22
C ALA A 147 9.43 11.61 9.78
N ILE A 148 10.62 11.03 9.59
CA ILE A 148 11.07 10.52 8.28
C ILE A 148 10.14 9.41 7.78
N VAL A 149 9.76 8.46 8.63
CA VAL A 149 8.84 7.38 8.26
C VAL A 149 7.51 7.94 7.77
N ILE A 150 6.90 8.86 8.54
CA ILE A 150 5.60 9.46 8.18
C ILE A 150 5.73 10.32 6.92
N ALA A 151 6.76 11.15 6.82
CA ALA A 151 6.95 12.03 5.66
C ALA A 151 7.13 11.23 4.36
N LEU A 152 7.94 10.17 4.38
CA LEU A 152 8.16 9.32 3.21
C LEU A 152 6.92 8.49 2.84
N MET A 153 6.19 8.00 3.82
CA MET A 153 4.89 7.35 3.59
C MET A 153 3.92 8.31 2.88
N LEU A 154 3.76 9.53 3.41
CA LEU A 154 2.88 10.54 2.80
C LEU A 154 3.37 10.96 1.42
N PHE A 155 4.68 11.03 1.22
CA PHE A 155 5.26 11.30 -0.09
C PHE A 155 4.90 10.22 -1.12
N VAL A 156 5.00 8.94 -0.75
CA VAL A 156 4.61 7.82 -1.62
C VAL A 156 3.10 7.84 -1.91
N LEU A 157 2.27 8.14 -0.90
CA LEU A 157 0.83 8.35 -1.12
C LEU A 157 0.55 9.52 -2.06
N GLY A 158 1.33 10.60 -1.97
CA GLY A 158 1.30 11.71 -2.93
C GLY A 158 1.65 11.28 -4.36
N LEU A 159 2.68 10.44 -4.53
CA LEU A 159 3.00 9.82 -5.81
C LEU A 159 1.84 8.95 -6.32
N CYS A 160 1.23 8.16 -5.46
CA CYS A 160 0.05 7.36 -5.80
C CYS A 160 -1.12 8.25 -6.28
N LEU A 161 -1.35 9.38 -5.62
CA LEU A 161 -2.35 10.36 -6.06
C LEU A 161 -2.03 10.88 -7.47
N VAL A 162 -0.78 11.28 -7.74
CA VAL A 162 -0.37 11.75 -9.07
C VAL A 162 -0.61 10.69 -10.13
N VAL A 163 -0.27 9.43 -9.83
CA VAL A 163 -0.50 8.29 -10.72
C VAL A 163 -2.00 8.10 -10.98
N PHE A 164 -2.86 8.16 -9.97
CA PHE A 164 -4.32 8.05 -10.12
C PHE A 164 -4.92 9.19 -10.94
N LEU A 165 -4.45 10.42 -10.71
CA LEU A 165 -4.89 11.59 -11.49
C LEU A 165 -4.47 11.52 -12.96
N SER A 166 -3.37 10.82 -13.25
CA SER A 166 -2.84 10.58 -14.58
C SER A 166 -3.18 9.18 -15.11
N SER A 167 -4.19 8.53 -14.55
CA SER A 167 -4.44 7.10 -14.77
C SER A 167 -4.70 6.73 -16.23
N ILE A 168 -5.49 7.52 -16.97
CA ILE A 168 -5.82 7.22 -18.38
C ILE A 168 -4.57 7.30 -19.26
N PRO A 169 -3.85 8.44 -19.36
CA PRO A 169 -2.69 8.52 -20.23
C PRO A 169 -1.57 7.56 -19.82
N LEU A 170 -1.46 7.26 -18.53
CA LEU A 170 -0.44 6.36 -18.04
C LEU A 170 -0.77 4.90 -18.35
N LEU A 171 -2.05 4.50 -18.29
CA LEU A 171 -2.51 3.18 -18.69
C LEU A 171 -2.32 2.96 -20.21
N ASP A 172 -2.62 3.98 -21.01
CA ASP A 172 -2.42 3.93 -22.46
C ASP A 172 -0.94 3.83 -22.84
N LEU A 173 -0.06 4.50 -22.08
CA LEU A 173 1.38 4.50 -22.33
C LEU A 173 2.04 3.17 -21.93
N LEU A 174 1.75 2.67 -20.73
CA LEU A 174 2.40 1.47 -20.19
C LEU A 174 1.76 0.18 -20.70
N GLY A 175 0.46 0.20 -20.96
CA GLY A 175 -0.33 -0.99 -21.24
C GLY A 175 -0.33 -1.99 -20.09
N VAL A 176 -1.15 -3.02 -20.18
CA VAL A 176 -1.24 -4.09 -19.16
C VAL A 176 0.10 -4.82 -18.98
N THR A 177 0.83 -5.01 -20.08
CA THR A 177 2.13 -5.70 -20.05
C THR A 177 3.18 -4.90 -19.28
N GLY A 178 3.28 -3.59 -19.51
CA GLY A 178 4.22 -2.72 -18.81
C GLY A 178 3.94 -2.68 -17.31
N ILE A 179 2.67 -2.58 -16.91
CA ILE A 179 2.26 -2.61 -15.50
C ILE A 179 2.64 -3.93 -14.85
N ASN A 180 2.40 -5.06 -15.52
CA ASN A 180 2.76 -6.38 -15.00
C ASN A 180 4.28 -6.54 -14.85
N VAL A 181 5.08 -5.98 -15.75
CA VAL A 181 6.56 -6.00 -15.64
C VAL A 181 7.01 -5.22 -14.41
N VAL A 182 6.48 -4.00 -14.21
CA VAL A 182 6.80 -3.18 -13.04
C VAL A 182 6.40 -3.90 -11.75
N GLY A 183 5.20 -4.47 -11.70
CA GLY A 183 4.72 -5.24 -10.54
C GLY A 183 5.62 -6.44 -10.22
N ARG A 184 6.09 -7.20 -11.23
CA ARG A 184 7.02 -8.32 -11.01
C ARG A 184 8.37 -7.88 -10.46
N VAL A 185 8.92 -6.79 -10.98
CA VAL A 185 10.18 -6.22 -10.47
C VAL A 185 10.00 -5.78 -9.02
N PHE A 186 8.92 -5.10 -8.69
CA PHE A 186 8.60 -4.71 -7.32
C PHE A 186 8.42 -5.92 -6.40
N GLY A 187 7.76 -6.99 -6.89
CA GLY A 187 7.62 -8.24 -6.14
C GLY A 187 8.97 -8.86 -5.77
N ILE A 188 9.93 -8.91 -6.71
CA ILE A 188 11.29 -9.43 -6.44
C ILE A 188 11.99 -8.58 -5.38
N VAL A 189 11.92 -7.25 -5.49
CA VAL A 189 12.53 -6.35 -4.49
C VAL A 189 11.85 -6.48 -3.13
N LEU A 190 10.52 -6.64 -3.10
CA LEU A 190 9.77 -6.84 -1.86
C LEU A 190 10.17 -8.14 -1.14
N ALA A 191 10.43 -9.22 -1.88
CA ALA A 191 10.94 -10.46 -1.30
C ALA A 191 12.29 -10.23 -0.58
N GLY A 192 13.18 -9.43 -1.19
CA GLY A 192 14.45 -9.01 -0.57
C GLY A 192 14.26 -8.14 0.66
N VAL A 193 13.37 -7.15 0.60
CA VAL A 193 13.06 -6.26 1.74
C VAL A 193 12.42 -7.05 2.89
N GLY A 194 11.53 -8.00 2.61
CA GLY A 194 10.97 -8.91 3.61
C GLY A 194 12.07 -9.65 4.37
N GLY A 195 13.14 -10.10 3.70
CA GLY A 195 14.29 -10.74 4.32
C GLY A 195 15.12 -9.82 5.24
N THR A 196 15.25 -8.53 4.89
CA THR A 196 16.04 -7.56 5.70
C THR A 196 15.29 -7.01 6.91
N ILE A 197 13.97 -7.09 6.93
CA ILE A 197 13.17 -6.72 8.10
C ILE A 197 13.38 -7.72 9.27
N HIS A 198 13.91 -8.91 8.96
CA HIS A 198 14.19 -9.98 9.94
C HIS A 198 15.61 -9.95 10.53
N ALA A 199 16.55 -9.26 9.91
CA ALA A 199 17.91 -9.07 10.42
C ALA A 199 17.98 -7.84 11.33
#